data_ad7411dafe002e651593b65ac45ed45a
#
_entry.id   ad7411dafe002e651593b65ac45ed45a
#
_cell.length_a   1.000
_cell.length_b   1.000
_cell.length_c   1.000
_cell.angle_alpha   90.00
_cell.angle_beta   90.00
_cell.angle_gamma   90.00
#
_symmetry.space_group_name_H-M   'P 1'
#
loop_
_entity.id
_entity.type
_entity.pdbx_description
1 polymer ?
#
loop_
_entity_poly.entity_id
_entity_poly.type
_entity_poly.pdbx_seq_one_letter_code
_entity_poly.pdbx_strand_id
1 'polypeptide(L)'
;IYLTVVWLLWVFSRQTNVDAVALLLVGLVMLTVTLWLLRLRQLSSAGQTSTRFLQGLLFLLSEGLAIAVALVARGLDRGYVRGPQNKPASDQQQSIDDSMEEVYDVQQLATALANGEAVFVNMTADWCITCKLNERIALSTDTVKKLFKTESIRYMKGDWTNSDAAITAYLAEFNRNGVPLYVYYAPDTPPVVLPQILTVGIIRNYIMPEQ
;
A
#
# COMPACT_ATOMS: atom_id res chain seq x y z
N ILE A 1 14.61 10.97 15.05
CA ILE A 1 14.67 11.64 13.73
C ILE A 1 15.12 10.65 12.62
N TYR A 2 16.25 9.94 12.76
CA TYR A 2 16.71 9.00 11.71
C TYR A 2 15.73 7.83 11.50
N LEU A 3 15.21 7.25 12.57
CA LEU A 3 14.21 6.17 12.49
C LEU A 3 12.92 6.62 11.80
N THR A 4 12.50 7.86 12.03
CA THR A 4 11.32 8.43 11.36
C THR A 4 11.55 8.58 9.86
N VAL A 5 12.74 9.03 9.45
CA VAL A 5 13.10 9.16 8.03
C VAL A 5 13.15 7.79 7.35
N VAL A 6 13.77 6.79 8.00
CA VAL A 6 13.81 5.41 7.46
C VAL A 6 12.41 4.84 7.33
N TRP A 7 11.54 5.05 8.32
CA TRP A 7 10.15 4.60 8.27
C TRP A 7 9.37 5.29 7.14
N LEU A 8 9.51 6.62 6.99
CA LEU A 8 8.86 7.37 5.90
C LEU A 8 9.33 6.90 4.53
N LEU A 9 10.64 6.66 4.35
CA LEU A 9 11.18 6.10 3.11
C LEU A 9 10.63 4.71 2.82
N TRP A 10 10.49 3.87 3.85
CA TRP A 10 9.90 2.55 3.71
C TRP A 10 8.43 2.62 3.28
N VAL A 11 7.62 3.47 3.93
CA VAL A 11 6.22 3.70 3.56
C VAL A 11 6.12 4.22 2.12
N PHE A 12 6.94 5.21 1.78
CA PHE A 12 6.99 5.77 0.43
C PHE A 12 7.36 4.72 -0.63
N SER A 13 8.34 3.85 -0.33
CA SER A 13 8.75 2.78 -1.25
C SER A 13 7.64 1.74 -1.50
N ARG A 14 6.70 1.60 -0.55
CA ARG A 14 5.56 0.66 -0.68
C ARG A 14 4.38 1.26 -1.44
N GLN A 15 4.27 2.58 -1.45
CA GLN A 15 3.17 3.29 -2.12
C GLN A 15 3.52 3.74 -3.54
N THR A 16 4.80 3.69 -3.91
CA THR A 16 5.29 4.19 -5.19
C THR A 16 6.02 3.11 -5.98
N ASN A 17 6.09 3.28 -7.30
CA ASN A 17 6.89 2.42 -8.16
C ASN A 17 8.38 2.52 -7.81
N VAL A 18 9.11 1.41 -8.00
CA VAL A 18 10.57 1.34 -7.79
C VAL A 18 11.29 2.48 -8.54
N ASP A 19 10.80 2.84 -9.72
CA ASP A 19 11.35 3.95 -10.53
C ASP A 19 11.25 5.30 -9.83
N ALA A 20 10.16 5.60 -9.14
CA ALA A 20 9.98 6.85 -8.41
C ALA A 20 10.92 6.95 -7.18
N VAL A 21 11.15 5.83 -6.48
CA VAL A 21 12.12 5.75 -5.39
C VAL A 21 13.55 5.97 -5.91
N ALA A 22 13.89 5.31 -7.03
CA ALA A 22 15.20 5.47 -7.67
C ALA A 22 15.44 6.92 -8.08
N LEU A 23 14.46 7.59 -8.68
CA LEU A 23 14.53 9.00 -9.08
C LEU A 23 14.68 9.94 -7.88
N LEU A 24 13.98 9.69 -6.78
CA LEU A 24 14.13 10.45 -5.53
C LEU A 24 15.56 10.33 -4.98
N LEU A 25 16.10 9.11 -4.95
CA LEU A 25 17.48 8.88 -4.50
C LEU A 25 18.50 9.56 -5.39
N VAL A 26 18.34 9.48 -6.71
CA VAL A 26 19.20 10.20 -7.68
C VAL A 26 19.11 11.70 -7.45
N GLY A 27 17.92 12.26 -7.25
CA GLY A 27 17.72 13.68 -6.92
C GLY A 27 18.45 14.12 -5.65
N LEU A 28 18.38 13.31 -4.59
CA LEU A 28 19.09 13.56 -3.33
C LEU A 28 20.62 13.52 -3.50
N VAL A 29 21.13 12.56 -4.26
CA VAL A 29 22.56 12.46 -4.57
C VAL A 29 23.02 13.70 -5.37
N MET A 30 22.26 14.11 -6.39
CA MET A 30 22.56 15.30 -7.19
C MET A 30 22.54 16.57 -6.34
N LEU A 31 21.58 16.70 -5.42
CA LEU A 31 21.50 17.82 -4.50
C LEU A 31 22.70 17.88 -3.55
N THR A 32 23.09 16.75 -2.96
CA THR A 32 24.27 16.68 -2.08
C THR A 32 25.57 17.01 -2.82
N VAL A 33 25.74 16.50 -4.04
CA VAL A 33 26.90 16.83 -4.89
C VAL A 33 26.92 18.32 -5.23
N THR A 34 25.77 18.92 -5.57
CA THR A 34 25.65 20.34 -5.87
C THR A 34 26.04 21.20 -4.66
N LEU A 35 25.50 20.89 -3.48
CA LEU A 35 25.85 21.60 -2.24
C LEU A 35 27.32 21.42 -1.88
N TRP A 36 27.90 20.25 -2.09
CA TRP A 36 29.32 19.99 -1.85
C TRP A 36 30.21 20.82 -2.79
N LEU A 37 29.87 20.88 -4.09
CA LEU A 37 30.57 21.71 -5.07
C LEU A 37 30.48 23.21 -4.75
N LEU A 38 29.30 23.67 -4.30
CA LEU A 38 29.14 25.06 -3.86
C LEU A 38 30.02 25.38 -2.63
N ARG A 39 30.12 24.44 -1.68
CA ARG A 39 31.00 24.58 -0.51
C ARG A 39 32.47 24.61 -0.88
N LEU A 40 32.92 23.77 -1.81
CA LEU A 40 34.30 23.82 -2.35
C LEU A 40 34.61 25.16 -3.00
N ARG A 41 33.64 25.76 -3.69
CA ARG A 41 33.75 27.06 -4.30
C ARG A 41 33.99 28.19 -3.28
N GLN A 42 33.34 28.12 -2.11
CA GLN A 42 33.54 29.08 -1.02
C GLN A 42 34.90 28.95 -0.36
N LEU A 43 35.50 27.78 -0.37
CA LEU A 43 36.83 27.52 0.21
C LEU A 43 37.97 27.80 -0.77
N SER A 44 37.71 27.83 -2.07
CA SER A 44 38.70 28.05 -3.11
C SER A 44 38.63 29.48 -3.64
N SER A 45 39.20 30.45 -2.92
CA SER A 45 39.26 31.85 -3.33
C SER A 45 40.45 32.16 -4.26
N ALA A 46 41.03 31.16 -4.91
CA ALA A 46 42.20 31.33 -5.78
C ALA A 46 41.96 30.75 -7.19
N GLY A 47 41.84 31.60 -8.19
CA GLY A 47 42.11 31.26 -9.59
C GLY A 47 40.92 31.32 -10.56
N GLN A 48 40.98 32.28 -11.45
CA GLN A 48 39.96 32.68 -12.44
C GLN A 48 39.69 31.68 -13.58
N THR A 49 40.38 30.57 -13.67
CA THR A 49 40.23 29.57 -14.75
C THR A 49 39.22 28.45 -14.43
N SER A 50 38.90 28.25 -13.16
CA SER A 50 37.96 27.17 -12.69
C SER A 50 36.48 27.53 -12.85
N THR A 51 36.13 28.81 -13.03
CA THR A 51 34.75 29.27 -13.02
C THR A 51 33.96 28.85 -14.25
N ARG A 52 34.58 28.77 -15.43
CA ARG A 52 33.90 28.33 -16.67
C ARG A 52 33.59 26.84 -16.68
N PHE A 53 34.50 26.03 -16.16
CA PHE A 53 34.29 24.58 -16.05
C PHE A 53 33.17 24.25 -15.01
N LEU A 54 33.17 24.97 -13.91
CA LEU A 54 32.17 24.84 -12.87
C LEU A 54 30.78 25.33 -13.30
N GLN A 55 30.72 26.41 -14.10
CA GLN A 55 29.48 26.87 -14.73
C GLN A 55 28.90 25.84 -15.70
N GLY A 56 29.73 25.22 -16.54
CA GLY A 56 29.32 24.15 -17.44
C GLY A 56 28.78 22.95 -16.68
N LEU A 57 29.43 22.54 -15.58
CA LEU A 57 29.00 21.45 -14.75
C LEU A 57 27.66 21.75 -14.03
N LEU A 58 27.45 22.95 -13.52
CA LEU A 58 26.20 23.41 -12.91
C LEU A 58 25.03 23.43 -13.92
N PHE A 59 25.32 23.85 -15.17
CA PHE A 59 24.33 23.78 -16.25
C PHE A 59 23.93 22.33 -16.57
N LEU A 60 24.90 21.42 -16.70
CA LEU A 60 24.63 20.01 -16.94
C LEU A 60 23.83 19.36 -15.79
N LEU A 61 24.11 19.74 -14.54
CA LEU A 61 23.38 19.28 -13.37
C LEU A 61 21.95 19.82 -13.32
N SER A 62 21.73 21.10 -13.72
CA SER A 62 20.39 21.70 -13.77
C SER A 62 19.54 21.09 -14.90
N GLU A 63 20.14 20.81 -16.05
CA GLU A 63 19.50 20.12 -17.17
C GLU A 63 19.16 18.66 -16.80
N GLY A 64 20.08 17.95 -16.13
CA GLY A 64 19.84 16.60 -15.63
C GLY A 64 18.69 16.54 -14.61
N LEU A 65 18.60 17.52 -13.71
CA LEU A 65 17.50 17.64 -12.76
C LEU A 65 16.16 17.94 -13.46
N ALA A 66 16.16 18.83 -14.45
CA ALA A 66 14.95 19.15 -15.22
C ALA A 66 14.46 17.94 -16.02
N ILE A 67 15.37 17.16 -16.62
CA ILE A 67 15.03 15.92 -17.33
C ILE A 67 14.49 14.87 -16.35
N ALA A 68 15.11 14.72 -15.18
CA ALA A 68 14.63 13.79 -14.15
C ALA A 68 13.21 14.16 -13.67
N VAL A 69 12.95 15.45 -13.41
CA VAL A 69 11.61 15.94 -13.03
C VAL A 69 10.60 15.72 -14.17
N ALA A 70 10.98 15.96 -15.43
CA ALA A 70 10.12 15.72 -16.59
C ALA A 70 9.82 14.23 -16.81
N LEU A 71 10.78 13.34 -16.54
CA LEU A 71 10.57 11.89 -16.59
C LEU A 71 9.65 11.40 -15.46
N VAL A 72 9.79 11.96 -14.25
CA VAL A 72 8.87 11.71 -13.13
C VAL A 72 7.45 12.16 -13.49
N ALA A 73 7.31 13.40 -14.00
CA ALA A 73 6.01 13.91 -14.42
C ALA A 73 5.36 13.04 -15.50
N ARG A 74 6.11 12.59 -16.50
CA ARG A 74 5.63 11.65 -17.53
C ARG A 74 5.34 10.24 -16.98
N GLY A 75 6.06 9.82 -15.95
CA GLY A 75 5.80 8.56 -15.24
C GLY A 75 4.50 8.62 -14.47
N LEU A 76 4.21 9.73 -13.82
CA LEU A 76 2.97 10.00 -13.09
C LEU A 76 1.78 10.04 -14.08
N ASP A 77 1.91 10.71 -15.23
CA ASP A 77 0.85 10.73 -16.26
C ASP A 77 0.54 9.34 -16.81
N ARG A 78 1.55 8.50 -17.01
CA ARG A 78 1.35 7.12 -17.48
C ARG A 78 0.76 6.20 -16.42
N GLY A 79 1.00 6.46 -15.14
CA GLY A 79 0.43 5.71 -14.02
C GLY A 79 -1.04 6.05 -13.76
N TYR A 80 -1.44 7.30 -14.03
CA TYR A 80 -2.80 7.77 -13.75
C TYR A 80 -3.81 7.42 -14.87
N VAL A 81 -3.34 7.20 -16.10
CA VAL A 81 -4.22 6.89 -17.26
C VAL A 81 -4.42 5.38 -17.46
N ARG A 82 -3.65 4.54 -16.80
CA ARG A 82 -3.92 3.11 -16.76
C ARG A 82 -4.88 2.82 -15.61
N GLY A 83 -6.17 2.90 -15.89
CA GLY A 83 -7.20 2.23 -15.11
C GLY A 83 -6.85 0.75 -14.93
N PRO A 84 -7.54 0.02 -14.04
CA PRO A 84 -7.14 -1.31 -13.63
C PRO A 84 -6.95 -2.21 -14.85
N GLN A 85 -5.70 -2.39 -15.28
CA GLN A 85 -5.40 -3.44 -16.23
C GLN A 85 -5.56 -4.74 -15.45
N ASN A 86 -6.63 -5.47 -15.78
CA ASN A 86 -6.73 -6.88 -15.52
C ASN A 86 -5.42 -7.53 -15.96
N LYS A 87 -4.49 -7.68 -15.02
CA LYS A 87 -3.32 -8.51 -15.22
C LYS A 87 -3.86 -9.93 -15.33
N PRO A 88 -3.62 -10.65 -16.43
CA PRO A 88 -4.08 -12.03 -16.53
C PRO A 88 -3.48 -12.80 -15.35
N ALA A 89 -4.29 -13.62 -14.73
CA ALA A 89 -4.02 -14.42 -13.54
C ALA A 89 -2.95 -15.53 -13.73
N SER A 90 -1.86 -15.24 -14.45
CA SER A 90 -0.85 -16.26 -14.81
C SER A 90 0.48 -16.16 -14.04
N ASP A 91 0.72 -15.12 -13.21
CA ASP A 91 2.01 -14.99 -12.53
C ASP A 91 1.95 -14.89 -10.98
N GLN A 92 0.81 -15.27 -10.39
CA GLN A 92 0.74 -15.50 -8.93
C GLN A 92 0.55 -16.98 -8.58
N GLN A 93 1.35 -17.82 -9.24
CA GLN A 93 1.50 -19.21 -8.86
C GLN A 93 2.63 -19.32 -7.84
N GLN A 94 2.40 -18.78 -6.65
CA GLN A 94 3.29 -19.03 -5.52
C GLN A 94 2.48 -19.26 -4.25
N SER A 95 2.55 -20.50 -3.78
CA SER A 95 1.93 -21.10 -2.59
C SER A 95 0.42 -21.24 -2.64
N ILE A 96 -0.04 -22.31 -3.28
CA ILE A 96 -1.25 -23.03 -2.89
C ILE A 96 -0.92 -23.68 -1.53
N ASP A 97 -0.85 -22.90 -0.50
CA ASP A 97 -1.13 -23.32 0.85
C ASP A 97 -2.64 -23.13 1.03
N ASP A 98 -3.33 -24.13 1.55
CA ASP A 98 -4.78 -24.31 1.81
C ASP A 98 -5.45 -23.05 2.45
N SER A 99 -5.22 -21.87 1.87
CA SER A 99 -5.66 -20.58 2.37
C SER A 99 -7.07 -20.31 1.84
N MET A 100 -8.04 -20.36 2.72
CA MET A 100 -9.41 -19.88 2.50
C MET A 100 -9.46 -18.36 2.21
N GLU A 101 -8.35 -17.76 1.82
CA GLU A 101 -8.22 -16.34 1.54
C GLU A 101 -8.52 -16.07 0.07
N GLU A 102 -9.62 -15.38 -0.19
CA GLU A 102 -9.99 -14.91 -1.53
C GLU A 102 -9.64 -13.45 -1.70
N VAL A 103 -9.19 -13.07 -2.90
CA VAL A 103 -8.98 -11.65 -3.22
C VAL A 103 -10.33 -10.95 -3.30
N TYR A 104 -10.44 -9.79 -2.63
CA TYR A 104 -11.65 -8.98 -2.67
C TYR A 104 -12.00 -8.57 -4.10
N ASP A 105 -13.23 -8.84 -4.48
CA ASP A 105 -13.85 -8.39 -5.72
C ASP A 105 -15.30 -8.01 -5.46
N VAL A 106 -15.72 -6.83 -5.95
CA VAL A 106 -17.06 -6.28 -5.70
C VAL A 106 -18.17 -7.21 -6.21
N GLN A 107 -17.96 -7.84 -7.38
CA GLN A 107 -18.97 -8.71 -7.99
C GLN A 107 -19.05 -10.05 -7.28
N GLN A 108 -17.91 -10.57 -6.85
CA GLN A 108 -17.87 -11.80 -6.06
C GLN A 108 -18.52 -11.62 -4.69
N LEU A 109 -18.27 -10.47 -4.01
CA LEU A 109 -18.95 -10.13 -2.77
C LEU A 109 -20.46 -10.04 -2.99
N ALA A 110 -20.91 -9.28 -4.00
CA ALA A 110 -22.33 -9.15 -4.30
C ALA A 110 -23.00 -10.50 -4.62
N THR A 111 -22.31 -11.37 -5.34
CA THR A 111 -22.81 -12.72 -5.66
C THR A 111 -22.91 -13.59 -4.42
N ALA A 112 -21.91 -13.57 -3.55
CA ALA A 112 -21.92 -14.34 -2.30
C ALA A 112 -23.08 -13.90 -1.39
N LEU A 113 -23.28 -12.58 -1.25
CA LEU A 113 -24.39 -12.04 -0.46
C LEU A 113 -25.75 -12.39 -1.05
N ALA A 114 -25.90 -12.35 -2.39
CA ALA A 114 -27.12 -12.76 -3.06
C ALA A 114 -27.43 -14.25 -2.86
N ASN A 115 -26.41 -15.09 -2.70
CA ASN A 115 -26.56 -16.51 -2.40
C ASN A 115 -26.83 -16.78 -0.91
N GLY A 116 -26.85 -15.77 -0.05
CA GLY A 116 -27.01 -15.94 1.39
C GLY A 116 -25.77 -16.52 2.09
N GLU A 117 -24.59 -16.35 1.50
CA GLU A 117 -23.34 -16.85 2.07
C GLU A 117 -22.83 -15.89 3.17
N ALA A 118 -22.27 -16.45 4.23
CA ALA A 118 -21.57 -15.68 5.25
C ALA A 118 -20.20 -15.21 4.69
N VAL A 119 -19.91 -13.92 4.78
CA VAL A 119 -18.65 -13.34 4.26
C VAL A 119 -17.97 -12.49 5.31
N PHE A 120 -16.67 -12.70 5.49
CA PHE A 120 -15.81 -11.82 6.30
C PHE A 120 -14.86 -11.06 5.38
N VAL A 121 -15.01 -9.74 5.34
CA VAL A 121 -14.19 -8.85 4.51
C VAL A 121 -13.12 -8.18 5.36
N ASN A 122 -11.87 -8.30 4.93
CA ASN A 122 -10.70 -7.66 5.54
C ASN A 122 -10.07 -6.68 4.55
N MET A 123 -10.23 -5.38 4.79
CA MET A 123 -9.49 -4.35 4.06
C MET A 123 -8.19 -4.01 4.79
N THR A 124 -7.07 -4.22 4.12
CA THR A 124 -5.72 -4.10 4.67
C THR A 124 -4.82 -3.29 3.74
N ALA A 125 -3.59 -3.01 4.18
CA ALA A 125 -2.53 -2.46 3.34
C ALA A 125 -1.17 -2.89 3.88
N ASP A 126 -0.16 -2.97 3.01
CA ASP A 126 1.19 -3.36 3.40
C ASP A 126 1.85 -2.43 4.42
N TRP A 127 1.55 -1.14 4.33
CA TRP A 127 2.06 -0.10 5.25
C TRP A 127 1.27 -0.01 6.57
N CYS A 128 0.15 -0.74 6.70
CA CYS A 128 -0.72 -0.68 7.87
C CYS A 128 -0.22 -1.63 8.98
N ILE A 129 0.49 -1.08 9.96
CA ILE A 129 1.06 -1.86 11.08
C ILE A 129 -0.03 -2.56 11.88
N THR A 130 -1.14 -1.88 12.17
CA THR A 130 -2.29 -2.46 12.89
C THR A 130 -2.89 -3.64 12.12
N CYS A 131 -3.01 -3.53 10.80
CA CYS A 131 -3.51 -4.62 9.95
C CYS A 131 -2.61 -5.86 10.07
N LYS A 132 -1.29 -5.67 9.93
CA LYS A 132 -0.31 -6.78 10.03
C LYS A 132 -0.29 -7.40 11.43
N LEU A 133 -0.48 -6.60 12.46
CA LEU A 133 -0.61 -7.12 13.82
C LEU A 133 -1.87 -7.99 13.95
N ASN A 134 -3.04 -7.47 13.54
CA ASN A 134 -4.31 -8.21 13.60
C ASN A 134 -4.30 -9.49 12.76
N GLU A 135 -3.68 -9.45 11.58
CA GLU A 135 -3.46 -10.65 10.77
C GLU A 135 -2.69 -11.71 11.58
N ARG A 136 -1.58 -11.34 12.20
CA ARG A 136 -0.72 -12.26 12.94
C ARG A 136 -1.36 -12.82 14.21
N ILE A 137 -1.99 -11.97 15.03
CA ILE A 137 -2.47 -12.38 16.37
C ILE A 137 -3.92 -12.87 16.40
N ALA A 138 -4.68 -12.61 15.32
CA ALA A 138 -6.09 -12.99 15.26
C ALA A 138 -6.42 -13.78 13.99
N LEU A 139 -6.38 -13.15 12.81
CA LEU A 139 -6.93 -13.72 11.57
C LEU A 139 -6.14 -14.96 11.08
N SER A 140 -4.82 -14.97 11.21
CA SER A 140 -3.99 -16.11 10.76
C SER A 140 -3.91 -17.26 11.78
N THR A 141 -4.59 -17.14 12.94
CA THR A 141 -4.58 -18.20 13.95
C THR A 141 -5.41 -19.41 13.51
N ASP A 142 -4.97 -20.61 13.86
CA ASP A 142 -5.70 -21.83 13.57
C ASP A 142 -7.12 -21.83 14.14
N THR A 143 -7.32 -21.14 15.27
CA THR A 143 -8.64 -21.02 15.90
C THR A 143 -9.61 -20.27 15.00
N VAL A 144 -9.19 -19.13 14.42
CA VAL A 144 -10.06 -18.34 13.54
C VAL A 144 -10.22 -19.02 12.19
N LYS A 145 -9.16 -19.62 11.64
CA LYS A 145 -9.26 -20.43 10.41
C LYS A 145 -10.25 -21.58 10.55
N LYS A 146 -10.18 -22.31 11.67
CA LYS A 146 -11.15 -23.38 11.97
C LYS A 146 -12.56 -22.84 12.14
N LEU A 147 -12.74 -21.70 12.81
CA LEU A 147 -14.03 -21.04 12.97
C LEU A 147 -14.64 -20.70 11.60
N PHE A 148 -13.89 -20.03 10.72
CA PHE A 148 -14.35 -19.68 9.38
C PHE A 148 -14.76 -20.92 8.57
N LYS A 149 -13.97 -22.00 8.67
CA LYS A 149 -14.28 -23.27 8.00
C LYS A 149 -15.54 -23.94 8.56
N THR A 150 -15.69 -23.97 9.88
CA THR A 150 -16.84 -24.60 10.54
C THR A 150 -18.15 -23.89 10.23
N GLU A 151 -18.11 -22.54 10.24
CA GLU A 151 -19.27 -21.69 9.96
C GLU A 151 -19.44 -21.39 8.46
N SER A 152 -18.64 -22.03 7.59
CA SER A 152 -18.66 -21.83 6.13
C SER A 152 -18.54 -20.35 5.72
N ILE A 153 -17.71 -19.58 6.41
CA ILE A 153 -17.50 -18.17 6.16
C ILE A 153 -16.46 -17.99 5.06
N ARG A 154 -16.82 -17.29 4.00
CA ARG A 154 -15.86 -16.86 2.96
C ARG A 154 -15.03 -15.71 3.49
N TYR A 155 -13.71 -15.84 3.41
CA TYR A 155 -12.79 -14.79 3.83
C TYR A 155 -12.24 -14.06 2.62
N MET A 156 -12.64 -12.79 2.45
CA MET A 156 -12.20 -11.93 1.37
C MET A 156 -11.24 -10.86 1.88
N LYS A 157 -10.09 -10.71 1.22
CA LYS A 157 -9.05 -9.75 1.57
C LYS A 157 -8.84 -8.73 0.46
N GLY A 158 -8.99 -7.46 0.79
CA GLY A 158 -8.73 -6.33 -0.09
C GLY A 158 -7.43 -5.61 0.29
N ASP A 159 -6.49 -5.55 -0.65
CA ASP A 159 -5.22 -4.82 -0.46
C ASP A 159 -5.33 -3.39 -0.99
N TRP A 160 -5.38 -2.43 -0.08
CA TRP A 160 -5.44 -1.00 -0.37
C TRP A 160 -4.07 -0.30 -0.36
N THR A 161 -2.99 -1.04 -0.50
CA THR A 161 -1.62 -0.51 -0.48
C THR A 161 -1.43 0.62 -1.49
N ASN A 162 -2.02 0.48 -2.67
CA ASN A 162 -1.93 1.44 -3.77
C ASN A 162 -3.22 2.26 -3.96
N SER A 163 -4.06 2.37 -2.94
CA SER A 163 -5.31 3.15 -2.98
C SER A 163 -6.26 2.74 -4.11
N ASP A 164 -6.49 1.43 -4.27
CA ASP A 164 -7.42 0.89 -5.26
C ASP A 164 -8.78 1.57 -5.19
N ALA A 165 -9.35 1.91 -6.36
CA ALA A 165 -10.57 2.69 -6.45
C ALA A 165 -11.81 1.93 -5.96
N ALA A 166 -11.90 0.62 -6.22
CA ALA A 166 -13.02 -0.20 -5.79
C ALA A 166 -13.00 -0.37 -4.26
N ILE A 167 -11.82 -0.61 -3.68
CA ILE A 167 -11.65 -0.68 -2.23
C ILE A 167 -11.91 0.70 -1.59
N THR A 168 -11.50 1.79 -2.23
CA THR A 168 -11.78 3.16 -1.76
C THR A 168 -13.29 3.42 -1.69
N ALA A 169 -14.03 3.04 -2.72
CA ALA A 169 -15.49 3.13 -2.73
C ALA A 169 -16.12 2.29 -1.61
N TYR A 170 -15.66 1.06 -1.44
CA TYR A 170 -16.13 0.19 -0.36
C TYR A 170 -15.86 0.77 1.04
N LEU A 171 -14.67 1.34 1.28
CA LEU A 171 -14.36 2.01 2.54
C LEU A 171 -15.34 3.18 2.81
N ALA A 172 -15.68 3.95 1.76
CA ALA A 172 -16.59 5.08 1.86
C ALA A 172 -18.02 4.67 2.24
N GLU A 173 -18.51 3.48 1.83
CA GLU A 173 -19.81 2.93 2.23
C GLU A 173 -19.92 2.79 3.76
N PHE A 174 -18.83 2.50 4.44
CA PHE A 174 -18.74 2.39 5.90
C PHE A 174 -18.27 3.69 6.57
N ASN A 175 -18.29 4.84 5.87
CA ASN A 175 -17.79 6.12 6.36
C ASN A 175 -16.31 6.04 6.83
N ARG A 176 -15.51 5.27 6.13
CA ARG A 176 -14.07 5.11 6.37
C ARG A 176 -13.26 5.69 5.23
N ASN A 177 -12.15 6.33 5.57
CA ASN A 177 -11.17 6.89 4.62
C ASN A 177 -9.81 6.19 4.71
N GLY A 178 -9.76 5.00 5.30
CA GLY A 178 -8.54 4.22 5.47
C GLY A 178 -8.75 2.88 6.14
N VAL A 179 -7.68 2.10 6.15
CA VAL A 179 -7.61 0.75 6.73
C VAL A 179 -6.99 0.79 8.15
N PRO A 180 -7.30 -0.20 9.01
CA PRO A 180 -8.08 -1.42 8.77
C PRO A 180 -9.59 -1.20 8.77
N LEU A 181 -10.29 -1.96 7.93
CA LEU A 181 -11.73 -2.13 8.00
C LEU A 181 -12.06 -3.63 7.94
N TYR A 182 -12.85 -4.10 8.90
CA TYR A 182 -13.33 -5.47 8.99
C TYR A 182 -14.85 -5.45 8.99
N VAL A 183 -15.47 -6.19 8.06
CA VAL A 183 -16.92 -6.27 7.95
C VAL A 183 -17.32 -7.74 7.90
N TYR A 184 -18.26 -8.10 8.74
CA TYR A 184 -18.87 -9.42 8.73
C TYR A 184 -20.30 -9.32 8.21
N TYR A 185 -20.59 -10.11 7.20
CA TYR A 185 -21.92 -10.32 6.63
C TYR A 185 -22.41 -11.69 7.06
N ALA A 186 -23.40 -11.72 7.93
CA ALA A 186 -24.11 -12.95 8.21
C ALA A 186 -25.37 -13.02 7.33
N PRO A 187 -25.85 -14.25 7.00
CA PRO A 187 -27.08 -14.40 6.22
C PRO A 187 -28.24 -13.65 6.86
N ASP A 188 -29.04 -12.99 6.03
CA ASP A 188 -30.28 -12.30 6.41
C ASP A 188 -30.12 -11.22 7.50
N THR A 189 -28.91 -10.73 7.73
CA THR A 189 -28.65 -9.68 8.71
C THR A 189 -27.87 -8.49 8.09
N PRO A 190 -28.02 -7.27 8.64
CA PRO A 190 -27.21 -6.15 8.22
C PRO A 190 -25.70 -6.41 8.44
N PRO A 191 -24.82 -5.82 7.61
CA PRO A 191 -23.39 -5.95 7.78
C PRO A 191 -22.94 -5.36 9.13
N VAL A 192 -22.02 -6.04 9.79
CA VAL A 192 -21.49 -5.63 11.09
C VAL A 192 -20.03 -5.24 10.93
N VAL A 193 -19.69 -4.02 11.32
CA VAL A 193 -18.29 -3.51 11.32
C VAL A 193 -17.62 -3.91 12.64
N LEU A 194 -16.51 -4.62 12.55
CA LEU A 194 -15.74 -5.02 13.73
C LEU A 194 -14.78 -3.89 14.17
N PRO A 195 -14.32 -3.93 15.43
CA PRO A 195 -13.31 -2.99 15.93
C PRO A 195 -12.00 -3.05 15.11
N GLN A 196 -11.29 -1.93 15.08
CA GLN A 196 -9.99 -1.84 14.36
C GLN A 196 -8.89 -2.72 14.96
N ILE A 197 -8.97 -3.04 16.24
CA ILE A 197 -8.07 -3.99 16.91
C ILE A 197 -8.83 -5.29 17.11
N LEU A 198 -8.31 -6.36 16.52
CA LEU A 198 -8.91 -7.68 16.57
C LEU A 198 -8.20 -8.58 17.58
N THR A 199 -9.00 -9.42 18.22
CA THR A 199 -8.53 -10.59 18.97
C THR A 199 -9.38 -11.78 18.55
N VAL A 200 -8.91 -13.01 18.81
CA VAL A 200 -9.68 -14.23 18.54
C VAL A 200 -11.04 -14.19 19.24
N GLY A 201 -11.09 -13.67 20.49
CA GLY A 201 -12.33 -13.54 21.25
C GLY A 201 -13.32 -12.56 20.60
N ILE A 202 -12.85 -11.41 20.13
CA ILE A 202 -13.69 -10.42 19.43
C ILE A 202 -14.28 -11.06 18.17
N ILE A 203 -13.47 -11.69 17.32
CA ILE A 203 -13.96 -12.32 16.08
C ILE A 203 -15.01 -13.37 16.41
N ARG A 204 -14.75 -14.24 17.41
CA ARG A 204 -15.72 -15.27 17.83
C ARG A 204 -17.04 -14.65 18.28
N ASN A 205 -17.01 -13.62 19.13
CA ASN A 205 -18.22 -13.01 19.67
C ASN A 205 -19.08 -12.33 18.60
N TYR A 206 -18.47 -11.80 17.52
CA TYR A 206 -19.20 -11.21 16.41
C TYR A 206 -19.80 -12.26 15.46
N ILE A 207 -19.13 -13.42 15.31
CA ILE A 207 -19.60 -14.52 14.45
C ILE A 207 -20.62 -15.41 15.19
N MET A 208 -20.35 -15.68 16.45
CA MET A 208 -21.16 -16.54 17.31
C MET A 208 -21.53 -15.77 18.59
N PRO A 209 -22.48 -14.82 18.54
CA PRO A 209 -22.89 -14.12 19.74
C PRO A 209 -23.48 -15.11 20.73
N GLU A 210 -22.98 -15.11 21.96
CA GLU A 210 -23.58 -15.89 23.05
C GLU A 210 -25.02 -15.40 23.24
N GLN A 211 -25.98 -16.32 23.16
CA GLN A 211 -27.42 -16.07 23.37
C GLN A 211 -27.71 -15.91 24.85
#